data_aef46d00d1f747368d9886a620816769
#
_entry.id   aef46d00d1f747368d9886a620816769
#
_cell.length_a   1.000
_cell.length_b   1.000
_cell.length_c   1.000
_cell.angle_alpha   90.00
_cell.angle_beta   90.00
_cell.angle_gamma   90.00
#
_symmetry.space_group_name_H-M   'P 1'
#
loop_
_entity.id
_entity.type
_entity.pdbx_description
1 polymer ?
#
loop_
_entity_poly.entity_id
_entity_poly.type
_entity_poly.pdbx_seq_one_letter_code
_entity_poly.pdbx_strand_id
1 'polypeptide(L)'
;MKRRNFLKLATTSTTTLAFSGVMSSILSGCSNPKLFKISLAEWSLHRTLQSGKINHLDFCKVAKNDFGLDAVEYVNSFFFDKAQDQSYLKEMKQRADDLGVKSLLIMCDNEGSLGDPDPIARTKAVENHYKWVDAAKFLGCHSIRVNAYLTESLHGTSTGNYNTIGSYENQINLAADGLRRLTEFGDTIGINTIVENHGGLSSNGQWLAAVMEKVDHPRVGTLPDFGNFRIQGEEWYDRYKGVEELMPYAKAVSAKSHDFDSQGNEINTDYYKMMNIVLDAGYSGYVGIEYEGSKLDEMAGIQATKDLLEKVKDSL
;
A
#
# COMPACT_ATOMS: atom_id res chain seq x y z
N MET A 1 -19.07 40.58 -11.72
CA MET A 1 -20.41 40.51 -12.37
C MET A 1 -21.15 39.32 -11.84
N LYS A 2 -22.30 39.59 -11.21
CA LYS A 2 -23.18 38.63 -10.57
C LYS A 2 -23.95 37.83 -11.61
N ARG A 3 -24.08 36.52 -11.50
CA ARG A 3 -25.15 35.76 -12.16
C ARG A 3 -25.97 35.02 -11.09
N ARG A 4 -27.11 35.62 -10.83
CA ARG A 4 -28.26 35.09 -10.09
C ARG A 4 -29.35 34.72 -11.06
N ASN A 5 -30.16 33.70 -10.66
CA ASN A 5 -31.54 33.41 -11.04
C ASN A 5 -31.81 32.72 -12.38
N PHE A 6 -32.21 31.46 -12.27
CA PHE A 6 -33.38 30.97 -13.01
C PHE A 6 -34.14 29.93 -12.15
N LEU A 7 -35.15 30.41 -11.47
CA LEU A 7 -36.25 29.65 -10.88
C LEU A 7 -37.50 30.27 -11.46
N LYS A 8 -38.36 29.47 -12.10
CA LYS A 8 -39.84 29.59 -12.09
C LYS A 8 -40.45 28.55 -13.02
N LEU A 9 -41.17 27.65 -12.40
CA LEU A 9 -42.63 27.42 -12.42
C LEU A 9 -43.21 26.76 -13.69
N ALA A 10 -43.74 25.56 -13.53
CA ALA A 10 -44.95 25.11 -14.19
C ALA A 10 -45.77 24.21 -13.24
N THR A 11 -46.92 24.67 -12.92
CA THR A 11 -47.99 24.07 -12.06
C THR A 11 -48.96 23.23 -12.89
N THR A 12 -49.44 22.14 -12.26
CA THR A 12 -50.79 21.51 -12.34
C THR A 12 -51.23 20.81 -13.61
N SER A 13 -51.48 19.50 -13.49
CA SER A 13 -52.80 18.92 -13.79
C SER A 13 -52.91 17.53 -13.16
N THR A 14 -53.85 17.39 -12.26
CA THR A 14 -54.40 16.21 -11.64
C THR A 14 -55.11 15.29 -12.63
N THR A 15 -54.78 14.01 -12.69
CA THR A 15 -55.70 12.95 -13.13
C THR A 15 -55.51 11.71 -12.28
N THR A 16 -56.54 11.44 -11.49
CA THR A 16 -56.64 10.26 -10.63
C THR A 16 -57.02 9.05 -11.49
N LEU A 17 -56.16 8.04 -11.54
CA LEU A 17 -56.53 6.69 -11.99
C LEU A 17 -56.04 5.69 -10.95
N ALA A 18 -56.99 5.14 -10.23
CA ALA A 18 -56.77 4.02 -9.30
C ALA A 18 -56.41 2.77 -10.11
N PHE A 19 -55.20 2.24 -9.88
CA PHE A 19 -54.84 0.88 -10.26
C PHE A 19 -54.33 0.15 -9.02
N SER A 20 -55.11 -0.80 -8.56
CA SER A 20 -54.71 -1.80 -7.59
C SER A 20 -53.68 -2.71 -8.23
N GLY A 21 -52.43 -2.47 -7.97
CA GLY A 21 -51.29 -3.29 -8.41
C GLY A 21 -50.49 -3.74 -7.21
N VAL A 22 -50.44 -5.04 -7.02
CA VAL A 22 -49.66 -5.77 -6.02
C VAL A 22 -48.27 -5.18 -5.90
N MET A 23 -47.94 -4.59 -4.78
CA MET A 23 -46.63 -4.10 -4.43
C MET A 23 -45.76 -5.30 -4.07
N SER A 24 -45.15 -5.94 -5.05
CA SER A 24 -43.98 -6.79 -4.84
C SER A 24 -42.84 -5.88 -4.36
N SER A 25 -42.65 -5.86 -3.06
CA SER A 25 -41.43 -5.28 -2.45
C SER A 25 -40.22 -6.05 -2.96
N ILE A 26 -39.60 -5.55 -4.01
CA ILE A 26 -38.21 -5.89 -4.34
C ILE A 26 -37.38 -5.29 -3.19
N LEU A 27 -37.10 -6.11 -2.19
CA LEU A 27 -35.99 -5.88 -1.28
C LEU A 27 -34.71 -5.98 -2.15
N SER A 28 -34.36 -4.88 -2.82
CA SER A 28 -32.98 -4.67 -3.26
C SER A 28 -32.16 -4.67 -2.00
N GLY A 29 -31.51 -5.80 -1.71
CA GLY A 29 -30.49 -5.84 -0.69
C GLY A 29 -29.47 -4.77 -1.03
N CYS A 30 -29.50 -3.65 -0.30
CA CYS A 30 -28.38 -2.74 -0.25
C CYS A 30 -27.21 -3.56 0.34
N SER A 31 -26.38 -4.14 -0.53
CA SER A 31 -25.06 -4.53 -0.09
C SER A 31 -24.39 -3.23 0.37
N ASN A 32 -24.16 -3.10 1.67
CA ASN A 32 -23.30 -2.04 2.19
C ASN A 32 -22.04 -1.99 1.29
N PRO A 33 -21.68 -0.81 0.78
CA PRO A 33 -20.43 -0.72 0.02
C PRO A 33 -19.33 -1.32 0.89
N LYS A 34 -18.59 -2.29 0.34
CA LYS A 34 -17.47 -2.90 1.08
C LYS A 34 -16.55 -1.78 1.47
N LEU A 35 -16.41 -1.53 2.79
CA LEU A 35 -15.64 -0.42 3.34
C LEU A 35 -14.20 -0.41 2.79
N PHE A 36 -13.59 -1.58 2.68
CA PHE A 36 -12.27 -1.81 2.07
C PHE A 36 -12.21 -3.24 1.51
N LYS A 37 -11.16 -3.54 0.75
CA LYS A 37 -10.85 -4.87 0.26
C LYS A 37 -9.57 -5.36 0.92
N ILE A 38 -9.33 -6.66 0.88
CA ILE A 38 -8.13 -7.27 1.46
C ILE A 38 -7.28 -7.82 0.32
N SER A 39 -5.99 -7.55 0.34
CA SER A 39 -4.94 -8.13 -0.53
C SER A 39 -3.93 -8.90 0.30
N LEU A 40 -3.06 -9.65 -0.36
CA LEU A 40 -1.94 -10.33 0.27
C LEU A 40 -0.62 -9.74 -0.23
N ALA A 41 0.20 -9.25 0.69
CA ALA A 41 1.58 -8.89 0.40
C ALA A 41 2.46 -10.15 0.40
N GLU A 42 3.29 -10.28 -0.62
CA GLU A 42 4.13 -11.47 -0.84
C GLU A 42 5.15 -11.68 0.28
N TRP A 43 5.56 -10.59 0.94
CA TRP A 43 6.45 -10.68 2.09
C TRP A 43 5.89 -11.53 3.24
N SER A 44 4.57 -11.66 3.36
CA SER A 44 3.92 -12.56 4.33
C SER A 44 4.35 -14.02 4.19
N LEU A 45 4.87 -14.42 3.03
CA LEU A 45 5.36 -15.77 2.72
C LEU A 45 6.88 -15.82 2.53
N HIS A 46 7.62 -14.80 3.02
CA HIS A 46 9.05 -14.66 2.73
C HIS A 46 9.89 -15.88 3.11
N ARG A 47 9.63 -16.51 4.26
CA ARG A 47 10.36 -17.71 4.71
C ARG A 47 10.07 -18.93 3.80
N THR A 48 8.82 -19.08 3.43
CA THR A 48 8.35 -20.17 2.56
C THR A 48 8.89 -20.03 1.14
N LEU A 49 8.87 -18.81 0.59
CA LEU A 49 9.42 -18.51 -0.73
C LEU A 49 10.94 -18.63 -0.76
N GLN A 50 11.65 -18.05 0.22
CA GLN A 50 13.11 -18.13 0.31
C GLN A 50 13.62 -19.56 0.52
N SER A 51 12.85 -20.41 1.19
CA SER A 51 13.18 -21.83 1.34
C SER A 51 12.87 -22.69 0.11
N GLY A 52 12.23 -22.12 -0.91
CA GLY A 52 11.83 -22.83 -2.13
C GLY A 52 10.66 -23.81 -1.97
N LYS A 53 9.95 -23.78 -0.83
CA LYS A 53 8.76 -24.62 -0.61
C LYS A 53 7.59 -24.23 -1.51
N ILE A 54 7.50 -22.95 -1.87
CA ILE A 54 6.55 -22.40 -2.84
C ILE A 54 7.37 -21.71 -3.93
N ASN A 55 7.01 -21.94 -5.19
CA ASN A 55 7.56 -21.20 -6.28
C ASN A 55 6.91 -19.81 -6.34
N HIS A 56 7.70 -18.76 -6.59
CA HIS A 56 7.20 -17.39 -6.72
C HIS A 56 6.01 -17.29 -7.71
N LEU A 57 6.06 -18.00 -8.85
CA LEU A 57 4.97 -18.02 -9.82
C LEU A 57 3.66 -18.62 -9.30
N ASP A 58 3.68 -19.34 -8.17
CA ASP A 58 2.47 -19.89 -7.54
C ASP A 58 1.88 -18.97 -6.45
N PHE A 59 2.47 -17.81 -6.20
CA PHE A 59 2.01 -16.87 -5.16
C PHE A 59 0.54 -16.46 -5.32
N CYS A 60 0.12 -16.10 -6.54
CA CYS A 60 -1.28 -15.77 -6.82
C CYS A 60 -2.23 -16.94 -6.55
N LYS A 61 -1.78 -18.18 -6.79
CA LYS A 61 -2.57 -19.40 -6.51
C LYS A 61 -2.74 -19.60 -5.02
N VAL A 62 -1.70 -19.37 -4.20
CA VAL A 62 -1.79 -19.41 -2.73
C VAL A 62 -2.76 -18.34 -2.23
N ALA A 63 -2.63 -17.11 -2.67
CA ALA A 63 -3.55 -16.02 -2.28
C ALA A 63 -5.01 -16.38 -2.58
N LYS A 64 -5.29 -16.94 -3.76
CA LYS A 64 -6.64 -17.30 -4.19
C LYS A 64 -7.19 -18.53 -3.51
N ASN A 65 -6.44 -19.64 -3.55
CA ASN A 65 -6.98 -20.94 -3.16
C ASN A 65 -6.94 -21.16 -1.65
N ASP A 66 -5.91 -20.67 -0.96
CA ASP A 66 -5.75 -20.92 0.47
C ASP A 66 -6.43 -19.82 1.31
N PHE A 67 -6.50 -18.58 0.80
CA PHE A 67 -7.05 -17.45 1.55
C PHE A 67 -8.29 -16.82 0.91
N GLY A 68 -8.67 -17.20 -0.31
CA GLY A 68 -9.82 -16.63 -1.02
C GLY A 68 -9.64 -15.16 -1.42
N LEU A 69 -8.40 -14.69 -1.53
CA LEU A 69 -8.08 -13.31 -1.86
C LEU A 69 -7.98 -13.10 -3.38
N ASP A 70 -8.48 -11.95 -3.85
CA ASP A 70 -8.54 -11.59 -5.27
C ASP A 70 -7.51 -10.55 -5.67
N ALA A 71 -6.54 -10.25 -4.80
CA ALA A 71 -5.51 -9.24 -5.08
C ALA A 71 -4.21 -9.55 -4.32
N VAL A 72 -3.09 -9.22 -4.95
CA VAL A 72 -1.74 -9.46 -4.43
C VAL A 72 -0.84 -8.24 -4.63
N GLU A 73 0.19 -8.18 -3.80
CA GLU A 73 1.24 -7.17 -3.79
C GLU A 73 2.59 -7.90 -3.82
N TYR A 74 3.33 -7.74 -4.91
CA TYR A 74 4.60 -8.45 -5.13
C TYR A 74 5.76 -7.78 -4.41
N VAL A 75 6.83 -8.56 -4.16
CA VAL A 75 8.13 -8.04 -3.69
C VAL A 75 9.21 -8.42 -4.68
N ASN A 76 9.94 -7.42 -5.16
CA ASN A 76 10.95 -7.60 -6.21
C ASN A 76 12.06 -8.61 -5.85
N SER A 77 12.36 -8.79 -4.58
CA SER A 77 13.40 -9.72 -4.13
C SER A 77 13.16 -11.18 -4.54
N PHE A 78 11.91 -11.58 -4.79
CA PHE A 78 11.56 -12.94 -5.20
C PHE A 78 11.72 -13.18 -6.71
N PHE A 79 11.87 -12.12 -7.51
CA PHE A 79 12.09 -12.19 -8.96
C PHE A 79 13.04 -11.09 -9.47
N PHE A 80 14.07 -10.78 -8.67
CA PHE A 80 14.95 -9.64 -8.86
C PHE A 80 15.66 -9.62 -10.22
N ASP A 81 16.08 -10.78 -10.72
CA ASP A 81 16.71 -10.94 -12.01
C ASP A 81 15.72 -11.05 -13.19
N LYS A 82 14.41 -10.95 -12.92
CA LYS A 82 13.33 -11.12 -13.89
C LYS A 82 12.60 -9.83 -14.26
N ALA A 83 12.99 -8.67 -13.71
CA ALA A 83 12.32 -7.40 -13.97
C ALA A 83 12.13 -7.08 -15.47
N GLN A 84 13.04 -7.55 -16.33
CA GLN A 84 13.03 -7.35 -17.79
C GLN A 84 12.82 -8.65 -18.58
N ASP A 85 12.64 -9.79 -17.92
CA ASP A 85 12.33 -11.07 -18.57
C ASP A 85 10.85 -11.12 -18.96
N GLN A 86 10.58 -10.76 -20.22
CA GLN A 86 9.22 -10.67 -20.74
C GLN A 86 8.48 -12.02 -20.71
N SER A 87 9.18 -13.15 -20.83
CA SER A 87 8.57 -14.47 -20.76
C SER A 87 8.13 -14.78 -19.34
N TYR A 88 8.94 -14.45 -18.36
CA TYR A 88 8.61 -14.61 -16.94
C TYR A 88 7.48 -13.70 -16.49
N LEU A 89 7.53 -12.43 -16.83
CA LEU A 89 6.46 -11.48 -16.51
C LEU A 89 5.13 -11.86 -17.18
N LYS A 90 5.18 -12.39 -18.41
CA LYS A 90 4.00 -12.91 -19.10
C LYS A 90 3.40 -14.11 -18.37
N GLU A 91 4.23 -15.02 -17.89
CA GLU A 91 3.79 -16.15 -17.08
C GLU A 91 3.14 -15.69 -15.76
N MET A 92 3.77 -14.76 -15.03
CA MET A 92 3.18 -14.15 -13.81
C MET A 92 1.80 -13.59 -14.10
N LYS A 93 1.71 -12.75 -15.13
CA LYS A 93 0.45 -12.10 -15.51
C LYS A 93 -0.62 -13.12 -15.89
N GLN A 94 -0.28 -14.13 -16.71
CA GLN A 94 -1.22 -15.14 -17.15
C GLN A 94 -1.79 -15.94 -15.97
N ARG A 95 -0.94 -16.33 -15.01
CA ARG A 95 -1.39 -17.06 -13.81
C ARG A 95 -2.32 -16.22 -12.94
N ALA A 96 -2.03 -14.92 -12.78
CA ALA A 96 -2.91 -14.01 -12.05
C ALA A 96 -4.26 -13.85 -12.77
N ASP A 97 -4.24 -13.62 -14.09
CA ASP A 97 -5.44 -13.44 -14.92
C ASP A 97 -6.33 -14.70 -14.90
N ASP A 98 -5.74 -15.91 -15.05
CA ASP A 98 -6.45 -17.18 -15.04
C ASP A 98 -7.19 -17.46 -13.71
N LEU A 99 -6.67 -16.94 -12.61
CA LEU A 99 -7.24 -17.04 -11.27
C LEU A 99 -8.18 -15.86 -10.92
N GLY A 100 -8.27 -14.85 -11.78
CA GLY A 100 -8.99 -13.62 -11.49
C GLY A 100 -8.37 -12.82 -10.34
N VAL A 101 -7.05 -12.92 -10.14
CA VAL A 101 -6.30 -12.21 -9.10
C VAL A 101 -5.70 -10.92 -9.67
N LYS A 102 -5.87 -9.80 -8.99
CA LYS A 102 -5.33 -8.51 -9.40
C LYS A 102 -3.93 -8.31 -8.85
N SER A 103 -3.02 -7.90 -9.70
CA SER A 103 -1.71 -7.38 -9.33
C SER A 103 -1.85 -5.89 -8.95
N LEU A 104 -1.53 -5.51 -7.72
CA LEU A 104 -1.75 -4.14 -7.23
C LEU A 104 -0.49 -3.28 -7.31
N LEU A 105 0.62 -3.81 -6.83
CA LEU A 105 1.89 -3.09 -6.79
C LEU A 105 3.08 -4.07 -6.75
N ILE A 106 4.29 -3.53 -6.97
CA ILE A 106 5.57 -4.20 -6.70
C ILE A 106 6.28 -3.41 -5.62
N MET A 107 6.63 -4.05 -4.51
CA MET A 107 7.52 -3.50 -3.49
C MET A 107 8.96 -3.65 -3.98
N CYS A 108 9.68 -2.53 -4.07
CA CYS A 108 11.03 -2.48 -4.62
C CYS A 108 12.05 -2.21 -3.52
N ASP A 109 12.87 -3.22 -3.25
CA ASP A 109 13.99 -3.14 -2.31
C ASP A 109 15.33 -3.35 -3.05
N ASN A 110 16.44 -2.94 -2.41
CA ASN A 110 17.81 -3.15 -2.88
C ASN A 110 18.16 -2.48 -4.23
N GLU A 111 17.47 -1.40 -4.59
CA GLU A 111 17.73 -0.62 -5.81
C GLU A 111 18.52 0.69 -5.55
N GLY A 112 19.05 0.85 -4.33
CA GLY A 112 19.77 2.03 -3.87
C GLY A 112 18.88 3.05 -3.17
N SER A 113 19.51 4.08 -2.62
CA SER A 113 18.82 5.09 -1.78
C SER A 113 18.36 6.27 -2.61
N LEU A 114 17.04 6.48 -2.70
CA LEU A 114 16.46 7.58 -3.48
C LEU A 114 16.76 8.97 -2.89
N GLY A 115 17.16 9.04 -1.62
CA GLY A 115 17.60 10.27 -0.96
C GLY A 115 19.11 10.38 -0.77
N ASP A 116 19.93 9.59 -1.49
CA ASP A 116 21.38 9.58 -1.30
C ASP A 116 21.98 10.98 -1.42
N PRO A 117 22.83 11.41 -0.46
CA PRO A 117 23.51 12.70 -0.53
C PRO A 117 24.41 12.85 -1.75
N ASP A 118 25.02 11.75 -2.22
CA ASP A 118 25.75 11.74 -3.49
C ASP A 118 24.78 11.79 -4.67
N PRO A 119 24.81 12.86 -5.50
CA PRO A 119 23.92 12.98 -6.65
C PRO A 119 24.10 11.90 -7.70
N ILE A 120 25.30 11.28 -7.80
CA ILE A 120 25.56 10.18 -8.73
C ILE A 120 24.88 8.92 -8.22
N ALA A 121 25.06 8.58 -6.94
CA ALA A 121 24.41 7.43 -6.32
C ALA A 121 22.87 7.58 -6.33
N ARG A 122 22.36 8.76 -6.01
CA ARG A 122 20.92 9.06 -6.07
C ARG A 122 20.37 8.90 -7.49
N THR A 123 21.08 9.39 -8.51
CA THR A 123 20.68 9.22 -9.91
C THR A 123 20.64 7.74 -10.27
N LYS A 124 21.65 6.98 -9.87
CA LYS A 124 21.70 5.54 -10.13
C LYS A 124 20.54 4.79 -9.45
N ALA A 125 20.22 5.15 -8.22
CA ALA A 125 19.05 4.60 -7.53
C ALA A 125 17.76 4.86 -8.31
N VAL A 126 17.52 6.08 -8.78
CA VAL A 126 16.35 6.42 -9.61
C VAL A 126 16.30 5.55 -10.87
N GLU A 127 17.41 5.44 -11.61
CA GLU A 127 17.50 4.64 -12.85
C GLU A 127 17.26 3.14 -12.60
N ASN A 128 17.76 2.60 -11.47
CA ASN A 128 17.58 1.21 -11.11
C ASN A 128 16.11 0.84 -10.92
N HIS A 129 15.27 1.79 -10.50
CA HIS A 129 13.82 1.57 -10.31
C HIS A 129 13.04 1.57 -11.63
N TYR A 130 13.55 2.12 -12.73
CA TYR A 130 12.80 2.22 -14.00
C TYR A 130 12.30 0.88 -14.50
N LYS A 131 13.13 -0.17 -14.42
CA LYS A 131 12.74 -1.53 -14.82
C LYS A 131 11.52 -2.06 -14.04
N TRP A 132 11.37 -1.64 -12.77
CA TRP A 132 10.24 -2.04 -11.93
C TRP A 132 8.97 -1.25 -12.25
N VAL A 133 9.11 0.02 -12.65
CA VAL A 133 7.99 0.81 -13.17
C VAL A 133 7.44 0.15 -14.45
N ASP A 134 8.33 -0.28 -15.37
CA ASP A 134 7.95 -0.99 -16.59
C ASP A 134 7.31 -2.36 -16.29
N ALA A 135 7.89 -3.13 -15.37
CA ALA A 135 7.35 -4.41 -14.94
C ALA A 135 5.96 -4.26 -14.28
N ALA A 136 5.80 -3.27 -13.42
CA ALA A 136 4.51 -2.94 -12.79
C ALA A 136 3.45 -2.60 -13.84
N LYS A 137 3.80 -1.80 -14.85
CA LYS A 137 2.90 -1.50 -15.96
C LYS A 137 2.49 -2.76 -16.72
N PHE A 138 3.44 -3.62 -17.03
CA PHE A 138 3.19 -4.87 -17.75
C PHE A 138 2.25 -5.81 -16.98
N LEU A 139 2.47 -5.94 -15.66
CA LEU A 139 1.66 -6.79 -14.78
C LEU A 139 0.27 -6.21 -14.47
N GLY A 140 0.01 -4.95 -14.82
CA GLY A 140 -1.25 -4.27 -14.54
C GLY A 140 -1.34 -3.66 -13.13
N CYS A 141 -0.21 -3.51 -12.45
CA CYS A 141 -0.12 -2.81 -11.18
C CYS A 141 -0.43 -1.32 -11.34
N HIS A 142 -0.91 -0.69 -10.26
CA HIS A 142 -1.12 0.76 -10.24
C HIS A 142 0.07 1.55 -9.68
N SER A 143 0.98 0.87 -8.98
CA SER A 143 2.10 1.52 -8.27
C SER A 143 3.34 0.62 -8.21
N ILE A 144 4.48 1.25 -7.96
CA ILE A 144 5.60 0.63 -7.27
C ILE A 144 5.69 1.21 -5.87
N ARG A 145 6.01 0.39 -4.85
CA ARG A 145 6.39 0.88 -3.53
C ARG A 145 7.90 0.96 -3.44
N VAL A 146 8.40 2.07 -2.95
CA VAL A 146 9.82 2.34 -2.76
C VAL A 146 10.10 2.83 -1.35
N ASN A 147 11.38 2.87 -0.98
CA ASN A 147 11.85 3.40 0.30
C ASN A 147 12.45 4.80 0.12
N ALA A 148 12.19 5.71 1.06
CA ALA A 148 12.77 7.05 1.07
C ALA A 148 14.07 7.10 1.88
N TYR A 149 14.97 6.13 1.68
CA TYR A 149 16.24 6.08 2.39
C TYR A 149 17.22 7.13 1.87
N LEU A 150 18.04 7.62 2.81
CA LEU A 150 19.12 8.58 2.54
C LEU A 150 20.46 7.87 2.29
N THR A 151 20.68 6.73 2.95
CA THR A 151 21.85 5.86 2.72
C THR A 151 21.48 4.44 3.09
N GLU A 152 22.17 3.45 2.52
CA GLU A 152 21.97 2.04 2.88
C GLU A 152 22.29 1.76 4.36
N SER A 153 23.25 2.48 4.95
CA SER A 153 23.61 2.34 6.37
C SER A 153 22.53 2.85 7.33
N LEU A 154 21.53 3.57 6.82
CA LEU A 154 20.37 4.06 7.58
C LEU A 154 19.11 3.25 7.30
N HIS A 155 19.25 2.08 6.70
CA HIS A 155 18.17 1.18 6.38
C HIS A 155 17.61 0.50 7.65
N GLY A 156 16.35 0.70 7.92
CA GLY A 156 15.44 0.01 8.86
C GLY A 156 15.89 -0.39 10.26
N THR A 157 17.08 -0.92 10.41
CA THR A 157 17.61 -1.42 11.70
C THR A 157 18.88 -0.71 12.14
N SER A 158 19.34 0.27 11.37
CA SER A 158 20.69 0.77 11.53
C SER A 158 20.84 1.64 12.77
N THR A 159 22.01 1.54 13.36
CA THR A 159 22.54 2.44 14.38
C THR A 159 23.04 3.76 13.76
N GLY A 160 22.72 4.01 12.50
CA GLY A 160 23.17 5.19 11.77
C GLY A 160 22.61 6.47 12.39
N ASN A 161 23.48 7.49 12.43
CA ASN A 161 23.09 8.80 12.96
C ASN A 161 22.62 9.70 11.82
N TYR A 162 21.31 9.92 11.68
CA TYR A 162 20.71 10.80 10.68
C TYR A 162 21.27 12.23 10.70
N ASN A 163 21.77 12.69 11.84
CA ASN A 163 22.39 14.03 11.97
C ASN A 163 23.67 14.17 11.14
N THR A 164 24.28 13.09 10.66
CA THR A 164 25.49 13.13 9.82
C THR A 164 25.18 13.53 8.38
N ILE A 165 23.91 13.46 7.92
CA ILE A 165 23.50 13.76 6.55
C ILE A 165 23.11 15.24 6.36
N GLY A 166 23.11 16.02 7.43
CA GLY A 166 22.73 17.43 7.43
C GLY A 166 21.43 17.70 8.18
N SER A 167 20.85 18.87 7.95
CA SER A 167 19.62 19.27 8.61
C SER A 167 18.43 18.40 8.18
N TYR A 168 17.42 18.35 9.02
CA TYR A 168 16.14 17.68 8.74
C TYR A 168 15.53 18.14 7.39
N GLU A 169 15.56 19.45 7.13
CA GLU A 169 15.11 20.01 5.85
C GLU A 169 15.97 19.53 4.65
N ASN A 170 17.29 19.46 4.81
CA ASN A 170 18.16 18.93 3.76
C ASN A 170 17.82 17.48 3.40
N GLN A 171 17.53 16.67 4.41
CA GLN A 171 17.16 15.26 4.22
C GLN A 171 15.82 15.13 3.49
N ILE A 172 14.84 15.99 3.78
CA ILE A 172 13.57 16.06 3.01
C ILE A 172 13.86 16.44 1.56
N ASN A 173 14.71 17.42 1.32
CA ASN A 173 15.06 17.85 -0.04
C ASN A 173 15.72 16.74 -0.86
N LEU A 174 16.63 15.98 -0.26
CA LEU A 174 17.31 14.86 -0.92
C LEU A 174 16.33 13.73 -1.28
N ALA A 175 15.49 13.31 -0.34
CA ALA A 175 14.49 12.28 -0.58
C ALA A 175 13.47 12.73 -1.64
N ALA A 176 13.01 13.98 -1.57
CA ALA A 176 12.07 14.53 -2.53
C ALA A 176 12.64 14.63 -3.94
N ASP A 177 13.94 14.93 -4.10
CA ASP A 177 14.59 14.98 -5.43
C ASP A 177 14.54 13.62 -6.14
N GLY A 178 14.99 12.56 -5.48
CA GLY A 178 14.96 11.23 -6.09
C GLY A 178 13.55 10.72 -6.35
N LEU A 179 12.65 10.92 -5.40
CA LEU A 179 11.24 10.53 -5.54
C LEU A 179 10.54 11.28 -6.67
N ARG A 180 10.76 12.59 -6.82
CA ARG A 180 10.20 13.39 -7.90
C ARG A 180 10.64 12.84 -9.26
N ARG A 181 11.92 12.64 -9.46
CA ARG A 181 12.48 12.14 -10.72
C ARG A 181 11.92 10.76 -11.09
N LEU A 182 11.79 9.86 -10.11
CA LEU A 182 11.19 8.55 -10.33
C LEU A 182 9.68 8.66 -10.62
N THR A 183 8.98 9.54 -9.92
CA THR A 183 7.54 9.77 -10.10
C THR A 183 7.24 10.36 -11.49
N GLU A 184 8.06 11.30 -11.96
CA GLU A 184 7.95 11.87 -13.31
C GLU A 184 8.14 10.80 -14.39
N PHE A 185 9.09 9.87 -14.21
CA PHE A 185 9.22 8.71 -15.10
C PHE A 185 7.96 7.82 -15.05
N GLY A 186 7.49 7.47 -13.86
CA GLY A 186 6.27 6.65 -13.69
C GLY A 186 5.02 7.29 -14.30
N ASP A 187 4.92 8.63 -14.24
CA ASP A 187 3.79 9.37 -14.81
C ASP A 187 3.68 9.20 -16.33
N THR A 188 4.80 9.07 -17.03
CA THR A 188 4.82 8.86 -18.50
C THR A 188 4.04 7.63 -18.95
N ILE A 189 3.91 6.63 -18.07
CA ILE A 189 3.21 5.37 -18.36
C ILE A 189 2.07 5.07 -17.39
N GLY A 190 1.78 6.00 -16.48
CA GLY A 190 0.62 5.94 -15.58
C GLY A 190 0.81 5.08 -14.33
N ILE A 191 2.05 4.90 -13.84
CA ILE A 191 2.40 4.20 -12.61
C ILE A 191 2.68 5.21 -11.49
N ASN A 192 2.16 4.94 -10.29
CA ASN A 192 2.45 5.76 -9.13
C ASN A 192 3.73 5.28 -8.43
N THR A 193 4.44 6.23 -7.81
CA THR A 193 5.53 5.96 -6.88
C THR A 193 5.01 6.18 -5.47
N ILE A 194 4.94 5.15 -4.65
CA ILE A 194 4.45 5.25 -3.28
C ILE A 194 5.53 4.86 -2.30
N VAL A 195 5.57 5.55 -1.16
CA VAL A 195 6.59 5.34 -0.12
C VAL A 195 5.94 4.71 1.09
N GLU A 196 6.57 3.65 1.59
CA GLU A 196 6.24 3.02 2.86
C GLU A 196 7.02 3.68 4.00
N ASN A 197 6.40 3.84 5.17
CA ASN A 197 7.11 4.05 6.41
C ASN A 197 7.82 2.74 6.79
N HIS A 198 9.11 2.61 6.46
CA HIS A 198 9.85 1.36 6.51
C HIS A 198 11.17 1.47 7.30
N GLY A 199 11.09 2.01 8.50
CA GLY A 199 12.26 2.27 9.34
C GLY A 199 12.96 3.59 9.02
N GLY A 200 13.83 4.02 9.91
CA GLY A 200 14.51 5.29 9.77
C GLY A 200 13.57 6.48 9.81
N LEU A 201 13.97 7.57 9.16
CA LEU A 201 13.15 8.79 9.10
C LEU A 201 11.82 8.59 8.38
N SER A 202 11.70 7.63 7.46
CA SER A 202 10.40 7.33 6.85
C SER A 202 9.36 6.84 7.86
N SER A 203 9.79 6.32 9.01
CA SER A 203 8.93 5.95 10.14
C SER A 203 8.43 7.13 10.98
N ASN A 204 8.91 8.35 10.72
CA ASN A 204 8.35 9.58 11.27
C ASN A 204 7.30 10.11 10.27
N GLY A 205 6.01 10.00 10.62
CA GLY A 205 4.91 10.37 9.74
C GLY A 205 5.00 11.82 9.28
N GLN A 206 5.35 12.74 10.17
CA GLN A 206 5.52 14.16 9.84
C GLN A 206 6.66 14.39 8.82
N TRP A 207 7.78 13.66 8.96
CA TRP A 207 8.88 13.76 8.01
C TRP A 207 8.46 13.25 6.63
N LEU A 208 7.82 12.09 6.57
CA LEU A 208 7.42 11.50 5.30
C LEU A 208 6.30 12.31 4.63
N ALA A 209 5.35 12.86 5.40
CA ALA A 209 4.36 13.79 4.88
C ALA A 209 5.00 15.04 4.26
N ALA A 210 6.01 15.62 4.93
CA ALA A 210 6.75 16.77 4.40
C ALA A 210 7.52 16.43 3.11
N VAL A 211 8.00 15.19 2.96
CA VAL A 211 8.58 14.70 1.70
C VAL A 211 7.52 14.65 0.60
N MET A 212 6.31 14.16 0.90
CA MET A 212 5.20 14.13 -0.08
C MET A 212 4.81 15.54 -0.52
N GLU A 213 4.67 16.47 0.41
CA GLU A 213 4.41 17.89 0.12
C GLU A 213 5.51 18.51 -0.76
N LYS A 214 6.76 18.16 -0.47
CA LYS A 214 7.90 18.68 -1.23
C LYS A 214 7.96 18.11 -2.65
N VAL A 215 7.60 16.84 -2.85
CA VAL A 215 7.49 16.23 -4.19
C VAL A 215 6.35 16.87 -4.98
N ASP A 216 5.21 17.15 -4.35
CA ASP A 216 4.04 17.82 -4.96
C ASP A 216 3.70 17.30 -6.35
N HIS A 217 3.39 16.01 -6.45
CA HIS A 217 3.03 15.36 -7.71
C HIS A 217 1.83 14.40 -7.52
N PRO A 218 0.83 14.40 -8.41
CA PRO A 218 -0.39 13.60 -8.22
C PRO A 218 -0.15 12.09 -8.18
N ARG A 219 0.99 11.61 -8.71
CA ARG A 219 1.36 10.20 -8.71
C ARG A 219 2.30 9.79 -7.59
N VAL A 220 2.82 10.73 -6.80
CA VAL A 220 3.50 10.36 -5.55
C VAL A 220 2.46 10.05 -4.49
N GLY A 221 2.78 9.19 -3.55
CA GLY A 221 1.91 8.91 -2.41
C GLY A 221 2.60 8.05 -1.38
N THR A 222 1.81 7.57 -0.42
CA THR A 222 2.29 6.71 0.66
C THR A 222 1.61 5.34 0.61
N LEU A 223 2.27 4.37 1.24
CA LEU A 223 1.73 3.10 1.69
C LEU A 223 1.91 3.07 3.20
N PRO A 224 0.96 3.62 4.00
CA PRO A 224 1.04 3.54 5.45
C PRO A 224 1.04 2.09 5.93
N ASP A 225 2.12 1.70 6.62
CA ASP A 225 2.28 0.40 7.26
C ASP A 225 1.98 0.53 8.76
N PHE A 226 1.23 -0.43 9.33
CA PHE A 226 0.76 -0.35 10.72
C PHE A 226 1.84 -0.64 11.77
N GLY A 227 2.95 -1.27 11.38
CA GLY A 227 4.00 -1.74 12.29
C GLY A 227 5.31 -0.98 12.21
N ASN A 228 5.67 -0.44 11.06
CA ASN A 228 6.99 0.09 10.76
C ASN A 228 7.23 1.52 11.26
N PHE A 229 7.14 1.72 12.59
CA PHE A 229 7.29 3.04 13.22
C PHE A 229 8.56 3.20 14.08
N ARG A 230 9.56 2.32 13.91
CA ARG A 230 10.87 2.47 14.57
C ARG A 230 11.78 3.38 13.74
N ILE A 231 12.19 4.51 14.33
CA ILE A 231 13.09 5.48 13.69
C ILE A 231 14.54 4.99 13.79
N GLN A 232 15.03 4.78 15.02
CA GLN A 232 16.37 4.24 15.29
C GLN A 232 16.46 3.72 16.72
N GLY A 233 17.28 2.69 16.97
CA GLY A 233 17.47 2.14 18.31
C GLY A 233 16.14 1.87 19.00
N GLU A 234 15.91 2.49 20.15
CA GLU A 234 14.67 2.41 20.91
C GLU A 234 13.71 3.59 20.61
N GLU A 235 13.98 4.41 19.62
CA GLU A 235 13.13 5.53 19.24
C GLU A 235 12.01 5.08 18.31
N TRP A 236 10.76 5.21 18.78
CA TRP A 236 9.55 4.87 18.06
C TRP A 236 8.67 6.09 17.85
N TYR A 237 8.08 6.20 16.68
CA TYR A 237 7.01 7.16 16.42
C TYR A 237 5.65 6.56 16.82
N ASP A 238 4.71 7.40 17.25
CA ASP A 238 3.34 6.92 17.49
C ASP A 238 2.71 6.45 16.17
N ARG A 239 2.37 5.15 16.09
CA ARG A 239 1.87 4.52 14.88
C ARG A 239 0.53 5.07 14.42
N TYR A 240 -0.35 5.41 15.35
CA TYR A 240 -1.67 5.94 15.02
C TYR A 240 -1.56 7.36 14.46
N LYS A 241 -0.78 8.20 15.11
CA LYS A 241 -0.43 9.53 14.62
C LYS A 241 0.26 9.46 13.26
N GLY A 242 1.22 8.55 13.12
CA GLY A 242 1.96 8.39 11.86
C GLY A 242 1.05 7.97 10.72
N VAL A 243 0.16 7.01 10.91
CA VAL A 243 -0.83 6.63 9.89
C VAL A 243 -1.76 7.80 9.58
N GLU A 244 -2.29 8.50 10.59
CA GLU A 244 -3.14 9.68 10.39
C GLU A 244 -2.45 10.75 9.51
N GLU A 245 -1.17 11.03 9.74
CA GLU A 245 -0.37 11.98 8.97
C GLU A 245 -0.10 11.53 7.53
N LEU A 246 -0.01 10.21 7.28
CA LEU A 246 0.29 9.63 5.98
C LEU A 246 -0.95 9.37 5.12
N MET A 247 -2.12 9.16 5.73
CA MET A 247 -3.36 8.83 5.01
C MET A 247 -3.78 9.85 3.94
N PRO A 248 -3.57 11.17 4.07
CA PRO A 248 -3.87 12.14 3.01
C PRO A 248 -3.17 11.85 1.67
N TYR A 249 -2.06 11.13 1.70
CA TYR A 249 -1.26 10.77 0.53
C TYR A 249 -1.40 9.29 0.14
N ALA A 250 -2.15 8.50 0.91
CA ALA A 250 -2.20 7.05 0.76
C ALA A 250 -2.81 6.60 -0.57
N LYS A 251 -2.11 5.68 -1.24
CA LYS A 251 -2.58 4.98 -2.45
C LYS A 251 -2.66 3.47 -2.25
N ALA A 252 -2.11 2.96 -1.16
CA ALA A 252 -2.23 1.60 -0.64
C ALA A 252 -2.08 1.65 0.89
N VAL A 253 -2.38 0.58 1.60
CA VAL A 253 -2.23 0.46 3.05
C VAL A 253 -1.73 -0.94 3.39
N SER A 254 -0.72 -1.07 4.25
CA SER A 254 -0.19 -2.34 4.74
C SER A 254 -0.66 -2.63 6.17
N ALA A 255 -1.43 -3.69 6.32
CA ALA A 255 -1.84 -4.23 7.62
C ALA A 255 -0.76 -5.17 8.17
N LYS A 256 0.39 -4.59 8.53
CA LYS A 256 1.46 -5.34 9.17
C LYS A 256 1.02 -5.94 10.48
N SER A 257 1.28 -7.22 10.65
CA SER A 257 0.96 -7.97 11.87
C SER A 257 2.12 -8.87 12.27
N HIS A 258 2.22 -9.14 13.56
CA HIS A 258 3.24 -10.03 14.11
C HIS A 258 2.57 -11.17 14.89
N ASP A 259 2.18 -10.90 16.13
CA ASP A 259 1.64 -11.91 17.02
C ASP A 259 0.23 -11.56 17.49
N PHE A 260 -0.53 -12.57 17.88
CA PHE A 260 -1.92 -12.42 18.28
C PHE A 260 -2.14 -12.90 19.71
N ASP A 261 -3.10 -12.26 20.39
CA ASP A 261 -3.58 -12.72 21.69
C ASP A 261 -4.56 -13.91 21.55
N SER A 262 -5.04 -14.43 22.67
CA SER A 262 -5.99 -15.55 22.68
C SER A 262 -7.37 -15.23 22.11
N GLN A 263 -7.66 -13.94 21.83
CA GLN A 263 -8.91 -13.46 21.24
C GLN A 263 -8.75 -13.15 19.74
N GLY A 264 -7.52 -13.31 19.22
CA GLY A 264 -7.17 -13.04 17.82
C GLY A 264 -6.93 -11.58 17.52
N ASN A 265 -6.64 -10.74 18.52
CA ASN A 265 -6.21 -9.36 18.29
C ASN A 265 -4.70 -9.30 18.12
N GLU A 266 -4.20 -8.45 17.24
CA GLU A 266 -2.78 -8.16 17.10
C GLU A 266 -2.29 -7.46 18.38
N ILE A 267 -1.14 -7.92 18.93
CA ILE A 267 -0.70 -7.51 20.28
C ILE A 267 -0.04 -6.12 20.34
N ASN A 268 0.47 -5.63 19.22
CA ASN A 268 1.19 -4.34 19.15
C ASN A 268 0.30 -3.22 18.58
N THR A 269 -0.70 -3.56 17.78
CA THR A 269 -1.53 -2.60 17.06
C THR A 269 -3.02 -2.90 17.29
N ASP A 270 -3.75 -1.94 17.83
CA ASP A 270 -5.20 -1.99 17.86
C ASP A 270 -5.76 -1.74 16.45
N TYR A 271 -6.16 -2.82 15.79
CA TYR A 271 -6.67 -2.78 14.42
C TYR A 271 -8.02 -2.07 14.29
N TYR A 272 -8.85 -2.07 15.35
CA TYR A 272 -10.10 -1.31 15.34
C TYR A 272 -9.83 0.20 15.30
N LYS A 273 -8.93 0.66 16.16
CA LYS A 273 -8.51 2.07 16.16
C LYS A 273 -7.80 2.43 14.86
N MET A 274 -6.91 1.58 14.37
CA MET A 274 -6.13 1.83 13.17
C MET A 274 -7.02 1.92 11.93
N MET A 275 -7.95 0.99 11.76
CA MET A 275 -8.86 0.98 10.61
C MET A 275 -9.87 2.14 10.64
N ASN A 276 -10.28 2.61 11.83
CA ASN A 276 -11.06 3.85 11.92
C ASN A 276 -10.27 5.04 11.33
N ILE A 277 -8.98 5.20 11.66
CA ILE A 277 -8.14 6.27 11.09
C ILE A 277 -8.09 6.15 9.55
N VAL A 278 -7.88 4.94 9.04
CA VAL A 278 -7.81 4.67 7.59
C VAL A 278 -9.12 5.05 6.89
N LEU A 279 -10.26 4.67 7.46
CA LEU A 279 -11.57 4.88 6.85
C LEU A 279 -12.07 6.33 7.02
N ASP A 280 -11.78 6.97 8.15
CA ASP A 280 -12.10 8.39 8.40
C ASP A 280 -11.37 9.32 7.41
N ALA A 281 -10.20 8.89 6.93
CA ALA A 281 -9.50 9.56 5.83
C ALA A 281 -10.14 9.36 4.45
N GLY A 282 -11.23 8.58 4.36
CA GLY A 282 -11.96 8.29 3.11
C GLY A 282 -11.35 7.18 2.26
N TYR A 283 -10.41 6.40 2.78
CA TYR A 283 -9.81 5.29 2.05
C TYR A 283 -10.77 4.11 1.89
N SER A 284 -10.91 3.61 0.66
CA SER A 284 -11.77 2.48 0.32
C SER A 284 -11.09 1.46 -0.62
N GLY A 285 -9.76 1.52 -0.66
CA GLY A 285 -8.91 0.65 -1.49
C GLY A 285 -8.66 -0.74 -0.90
N TYR A 286 -7.51 -1.30 -1.25
CA TYR A 286 -7.04 -2.55 -0.68
C TYR A 286 -6.19 -2.29 0.56
N VAL A 287 -6.36 -3.14 1.58
CA VAL A 287 -5.53 -3.24 2.77
C VAL A 287 -4.76 -4.55 2.65
N GLY A 288 -3.46 -4.45 2.48
CA GLY A 288 -2.57 -5.59 2.25
C GLY A 288 -2.22 -6.30 3.55
N ILE A 289 -2.46 -7.60 3.64
CA ILE A 289 -1.97 -8.42 4.74
C ILE A 289 -0.46 -8.53 4.60
N GLU A 290 0.28 -8.16 5.65
CA GLU A 290 1.73 -8.35 5.72
C GLU A 290 2.10 -8.93 7.09
N TYR A 291 2.15 -10.27 7.16
CA TYR A 291 2.48 -11.00 8.38
C TYR A 291 3.99 -11.22 8.50
N GLU A 292 4.57 -10.81 9.64
CA GLU A 292 5.99 -11.01 9.97
C GLU A 292 6.20 -11.66 11.36
N GLY A 293 5.15 -12.19 11.95
CA GLY A 293 5.23 -12.82 13.28
C GLY A 293 6.06 -14.10 13.30
N SER A 294 6.41 -14.53 14.50
CA SER A 294 7.26 -15.70 14.71
C SER A 294 6.58 -16.82 15.52
N LYS A 295 5.45 -16.55 16.17
CA LYS A 295 4.74 -17.55 16.97
C LYS A 295 3.86 -18.48 16.14
N LEU A 296 3.31 -17.96 15.04
CA LEU A 296 2.57 -18.76 14.06
C LEU A 296 3.44 -19.00 12.82
N ASP A 297 3.17 -20.07 12.10
CA ASP A 297 3.68 -20.20 10.74
C ASP A 297 3.04 -19.16 9.83
N GLU A 298 3.59 -18.94 8.64
CA GLU A 298 3.14 -17.88 7.73
C GLU A 298 1.70 -18.08 7.28
N MET A 299 1.27 -19.31 7.00
CA MET A 299 -0.10 -19.59 6.58
C MET A 299 -1.10 -19.27 7.70
N ALA A 300 -0.81 -19.69 8.92
CA ALA A 300 -1.64 -19.41 10.09
C ALA A 300 -1.65 -17.92 10.44
N GLY A 301 -0.51 -17.23 10.32
CA GLY A 301 -0.40 -15.81 10.59
C GLY A 301 -1.15 -14.94 9.57
N ILE A 302 -1.08 -15.28 8.27
CA ILE A 302 -1.86 -14.65 7.22
C ILE A 302 -3.36 -14.83 7.48
N GLN A 303 -3.79 -16.06 7.83
CA GLN A 303 -5.20 -16.32 8.15
C GLN A 303 -5.66 -15.52 9.37
N ALA A 304 -4.85 -15.46 10.43
CA ALA A 304 -5.17 -14.69 11.64
C ALA A 304 -5.31 -13.18 11.34
N THR A 305 -4.44 -12.64 10.50
CA THR A 305 -4.53 -11.23 10.07
C THR A 305 -5.79 -10.98 9.25
N LYS A 306 -6.10 -11.90 8.33
CA LYS A 306 -7.32 -11.84 7.52
C LYS A 306 -8.57 -11.86 8.40
N ASP A 307 -8.66 -12.82 9.31
CA ASP A 307 -9.80 -12.96 10.23
C ASP A 307 -9.99 -11.71 11.10
N LEU A 308 -8.88 -11.10 11.57
CA LEU A 308 -8.94 -9.84 12.31
C LEU A 308 -9.45 -8.69 11.44
N LEU A 309 -8.97 -8.54 10.21
CA LEU A 309 -9.47 -7.51 9.29
C LEU A 309 -10.95 -7.70 8.94
N GLU A 310 -11.41 -8.94 8.74
CA GLU A 310 -12.82 -9.25 8.50
C GLU A 310 -13.66 -8.92 9.74
N LYS A 311 -13.21 -9.32 10.94
CA LYS A 311 -13.88 -9.00 12.21
C LYS A 311 -13.99 -7.49 12.46
N VAL A 312 -12.93 -6.73 12.16
CA VAL A 312 -12.97 -5.27 12.23
C VAL A 312 -13.98 -4.71 11.24
N LYS A 313 -13.99 -5.20 10.02
CA LYS A 313 -14.92 -4.77 8.97
C LYS A 313 -16.39 -5.03 9.33
N ASP A 314 -16.69 -6.15 9.99
CA ASP A 314 -18.04 -6.50 10.43
C ASP A 314 -18.51 -5.64 11.62
N SER A 315 -17.59 -4.97 12.32
CA SER A 315 -17.87 -4.10 13.48
C SER A 315 -18.06 -2.63 13.11
N LEU A 316 -17.72 -2.24 11.88
CA LEU A 316 -17.83 -0.87 11.35
C LEU A 316 -19.13 -0.64 10.60
#